data_8182977094b8f94010bfb9d50050abc5
#
_entry.id   8182977094b8f94010bfb9d50050abc5
#
_cell.length_a   1.000
_cell.length_b   1.000
_cell.length_c   1.000
_cell.angle_alpha   90.00
_cell.angle_beta   90.00
_cell.angle_gamma   90.00
#
_symmetry.space_group_name_H-M   'P 1'
#
loop_
_entity.id
_entity.type
_entity.pdbx_description
1 polymer ?
#
loop_
_entity_poly.entity_id
_entity_poly.type
_entity_poly.pdbx_seq_one_letter_code
_entity_poly.pdbx_strand_id
1 'polypeptide(L)'
;MKTINVTLFLMVCILTTVQAQQKKNQTTLNKNDIMKTYVIERIIPGAGELTPEQLKDISQVSCTVIKELGPSIEWQHSYVTGDKVYCVYKAQSKALIEEHAKKGGFPANSINEVGSLISPATAVQ
;
A
#
# COMPACT_ATOMS: atom_id res chain seq x y z
N MET A 1 -1.46 -18.56 70.90
CA MET A 1 -2.21 -18.67 69.62
C MET A 1 -1.78 -17.49 68.76
N LYS A 2 -1.07 -17.75 67.68
CA LYS A 2 -0.62 -16.70 66.76
C LYS A 2 -1.61 -16.65 65.61
N THR A 3 -2.42 -15.60 65.58
CA THR A 3 -3.26 -15.31 64.42
C THR A 3 -2.38 -14.71 63.32
N ILE A 4 -2.07 -15.49 62.33
CA ILE A 4 -1.35 -15.03 61.16
C ILE A 4 -2.33 -14.18 60.32
N ASN A 5 -1.97 -12.90 60.13
CA ASN A 5 -2.77 -11.95 59.38
C ASN A 5 -2.79 -12.35 57.88
N VAL A 6 -3.89 -12.96 57.50
CA VAL A 6 -4.17 -13.36 56.10
C VAL A 6 -4.28 -12.16 55.14
N THR A 7 -4.47 -10.98 55.71
CA THR A 7 -4.62 -9.73 54.95
C THR A 7 -3.34 -9.21 54.26
N LEU A 8 -2.15 -9.63 54.71
CA LEU A 8 -0.91 -9.18 54.15
C LEU A 8 -0.47 -10.01 52.89
N PHE A 9 -1.00 -11.22 52.75
CA PHE A 9 -0.64 -12.12 51.66
C PHE A 9 -1.44 -11.84 50.38
N LEU A 10 -2.59 -11.18 50.46
CA LEU A 10 -3.44 -10.83 49.32
C LEU A 10 -2.95 -9.59 48.55
N MET A 11 -2.13 -8.76 49.17
CA MET A 11 -1.66 -7.50 48.55
C MET A 11 -0.39 -7.66 47.68
N VAL A 12 0.33 -8.79 47.82
CA VAL A 12 1.55 -9.05 47.02
C VAL A 12 1.25 -9.72 45.68
N CYS A 13 0.09 -10.39 45.55
CA CYS A 13 -0.26 -11.07 44.30
C CYS A 13 -0.85 -10.16 43.20
N ILE A 14 -1.20 -8.90 43.51
CA ILE A 14 -1.81 -7.99 42.52
C ILE A 14 -0.75 -7.23 41.71
N LEU A 15 0.50 -7.16 42.19
CA LEU A 15 1.55 -6.40 41.51
C LEU A 15 2.29 -7.15 40.38
N THR A 16 2.06 -8.44 40.20
CA THR A 16 2.78 -9.26 39.21
C THR A 16 2.04 -9.46 37.90
N THR A 17 0.79 -9.02 37.78
CA THR A 17 -0.03 -9.24 36.56
C THR A 17 -0.02 -8.07 35.58
N VAL A 18 0.53 -6.91 35.94
CA VAL A 18 0.50 -5.71 35.09
C VAL A 18 1.67 -5.66 34.09
N GLN A 19 2.72 -6.44 34.28
CA GLN A 19 3.89 -6.39 33.36
C GLN A 19 3.82 -7.32 32.14
N ALA A 20 2.78 -8.16 32.03
CA ALA A 20 2.66 -9.11 30.92
C ALA A 20 1.95 -8.53 29.69
N GLN A 21 1.36 -7.33 29.74
CA GLN A 21 0.56 -6.78 28.65
C GLN A 21 1.27 -5.71 27.81
N GLN A 22 2.48 -5.27 28.14
CA GLN A 22 3.20 -4.24 27.36
C GLN A 22 4.12 -4.80 26.26
N LYS A 23 4.14 -6.10 26.01
CA LYS A 23 5.06 -6.73 25.05
C LYS A 23 4.40 -7.15 23.73
N LYS A 24 3.26 -6.58 23.34
CA LYS A 24 2.52 -7.00 22.13
C LYS A 24 2.33 -5.93 21.05
N ASN A 25 3.06 -4.83 21.06
CA ASN A 25 2.98 -3.83 19.99
C ASN A 25 4.34 -3.39 19.44
N GLN A 26 5.29 -4.31 19.33
CA GLN A 26 6.33 -4.15 18.33
C GLN A 26 5.83 -4.87 17.07
N THR A 27 5.05 -4.17 16.28
CA THR A 27 4.85 -4.53 14.87
C THR A 27 6.23 -4.43 14.23
N THR A 28 6.94 -5.54 14.15
CA THR A 28 8.08 -5.68 13.25
C THR A 28 7.51 -5.44 11.85
N LEU A 29 7.72 -4.23 11.31
CA LEU A 29 7.49 -3.94 9.90
C LEU A 29 8.30 -4.97 9.13
N ASN A 30 7.62 -5.99 8.63
CA ASN A 30 8.23 -6.99 7.79
C ASN A 30 8.70 -6.24 6.53
N LYS A 31 9.91 -6.52 6.04
CA LYS A 31 10.45 -5.91 4.82
C LYS A 31 9.48 -6.04 3.62
N ASN A 32 8.54 -6.98 3.71
CA ASN A 32 7.48 -7.23 2.73
C ASN A 32 6.28 -6.26 2.87
N ASP A 33 6.19 -5.48 3.97
CA ASP A 33 5.08 -4.53 4.18
C ASP A 33 5.40 -3.12 3.64
N ILE A 34 6.59 -2.94 3.07
CA ILE A 34 7.01 -1.65 2.53
C ILE A 34 6.40 -1.47 1.14
N MET A 35 5.50 -0.49 1.03
CA MET A 35 4.96 -0.05 -0.25
C MET A 35 6.04 0.70 -1.04
N LYS A 36 6.30 0.24 -2.26
CA LYS A 36 7.22 0.86 -3.22
C LYS A 36 6.43 1.60 -4.27
N THR A 37 6.99 2.66 -4.80
CA THR A 37 6.38 3.39 -5.92
C THR A 37 6.82 2.81 -7.25
N TYR A 38 5.88 2.65 -8.16
CA TYR A 38 6.12 2.15 -9.52
C TYR A 38 5.53 3.10 -10.55
N VAL A 39 6.23 3.25 -11.67
CA VAL A 39 5.72 3.90 -12.89
C VAL A 39 5.50 2.81 -13.94
N ILE A 40 4.29 2.76 -14.47
CA ILE A 40 3.86 1.80 -15.48
C ILE A 40 3.61 2.54 -16.79
N GLU A 41 4.24 2.08 -17.86
CA GLU A 41 3.91 2.52 -19.22
C GLU A 41 2.92 1.55 -19.84
N ARG A 42 1.85 2.09 -20.39
CA ARG A 42 0.81 1.36 -21.14
C ARG A 42 0.71 1.95 -22.53
N ILE A 43 1.00 1.17 -23.55
CA ILE A 43 0.80 1.57 -24.96
C ILE A 43 -0.67 1.33 -25.29
N ILE A 44 -1.38 2.41 -25.52
CA ILE A 44 -2.82 2.41 -25.85
C ILE A 44 -3.00 3.38 -27.02
N PRO A 45 -2.97 2.89 -28.29
CA PRO A 45 -3.16 3.73 -29.44
C PRO A 45 -4.47 4.53 -29.34
N GLY A 46 -4.39 5.85 -29.57
CA GLY A 46 -5.54 6.75 -29.47
C GLY A 46 -5.99 7.07 -28.04
N ALA A 47 -5.15 6.82 -27.02
CA ALA A 47 -5.50 7.10 -25.62
C ALA A 47 -5.91 8.56 -25.40
N GLY A 48 -5.29 9.50 -26.11
CA GLY A 48 -5.60 10.94 -26.00
C GLY A 48 -6.96 11.34 -26.57
N GLU A 49 -7.63 10.47 -27.30
CA GLU A 49 -8.95 10.68 -27.88
C GLU A 49 -10.09 10.06 -27.02
N LEU A 50 -9.73 9.43 -25.90
CA LEU A 50 -10.72 8.85 -24.99
C LEU A 50 -11.62 9.94 -24.39
N THR A 51 -12.92 9.71 -24.41
CA THR A 51 -13.89 10.62 -23.83
C THR A 51 -13.85 10.60 -22.30
N PRO A 52 -14.35 11.65 -21.61
CA PRO A 52 -14.45 11.65 -20.14
C PRO A 52 -15.19 10.43 -19.58
N GLU A 53 -16.24 9.96 -20.27
CA GLU A 53 -17.00 8.76 -19.88
C GLU A 53 -16.14 7.51 -19.97
N GLN A 54 -15.39 7.33 -21.06
CA GLN A 54 -14.48 6.20 -21.24
C GLN A 54 -13.35 6.21 -20.19
N LEU A 55 -12.79 7.37 -19.89
CA LEU A 55 -11.77 7.52 -18.83
C LEU A 55 -12.36 7.18 -17.46
N LYS A 56 -13.61 7.56 -17.19
CA LYS A 56 -14.31 7.20 -15.96
C LYS A 56 -14.51 5.68 -15.85
N ASP A 57 -14.95 5.02 -16.91
CA ASP A 57 -15.19 3.58 -16.94
C ASP A 57 -13.87 2.81 -16.69
N ILE A 58 -12.80 3.20 -17.36
CA ILE A 58 -11.45 2.64 -17.14
C ILE A 58 -11.02 2.81 -15.68
N SER A 59 -11.25 3.98 -15.10
CA SER A 59 -10.93 4.27 -13.70
C SER A 59 -11.73 3.40 -12.73
N GLN A 60 -13.00 3.17 -13.02
CA GLN A 60 -13.87 2.31 -12.20
C GLN A 60 -13.41 0.85 -12.24
N VAL A 61 -13.01 0.33 -13.40
CA VAL A 61 -12.42 -1.02 -13.53
C VAL A 61 -11.15 -1.12 -12.68
N SER A 62 -10.25 -0.14 -12.81
CA SER A 62 -9.02 -0.10 -12.02
C SER A 62 -9.30 -0.11 -10.52
N CYS A 63 -10.21 0.74 -10.03
CA CYS A 63 -10.58 0.81 -8.62
C CYS A 63 -11.21 -0.50 -8.11
N THR A 64 -12.03 -1.16 -8.94
CA THR A 64 -12.64 -2.44 -8.59
C THR A 64 -11.58 -3.52 -8.39
N VAL A 65 -10.63 -3.63 -9.32
CA VAL A 65 -9.53 -4.60 -9.22
C VAL A 65 -8.64 -4.33 -8.01
N ILE A 66 -8.31 -3.06 -7.75
CA ILE A 66 -7.52 -2.67 -6.56
C ILE A 66 -8.24 -3.09 -5.27
N LYS A 67 -9.55 -2.88 -5.19
CA LYS A 67 -10.34 -3.30 -4.03
C LYS A 67 -10.30 -4.82 -3.82
N GLU A 68 -10.30 -5.60 -4.90
CA GLU A 68 -10.17 -7.06 -4.83
C GLU A 68 -8.77 -7.50 -4.38
N LEU A 69 -7.72 -6.81 -4.84
CA LEU A 69 -6.33 -7.11 -4.48
C LEU A 69 -5.98 -6.69 -3.04
N GLY A 70 -6.76 -5.79 -2.45
CA GLY A 70 -6.60 -5.36 -1.07
C GLY A 70 -5.57 -4.24 -0.86
N PRO A 71 -5.14 -4.01 0.40
CA PRO A 71 -4.39 -2.81 0.78
C PRO A 71 -2.92 -2.80 0.34
N SER A 72 -2.43 -3.87 -0.28
CA SER A 72 -1.04 -4.00 -0.71
C SER A 72 -0.74 -3.35 -2.06
N ILE A 73 -1.72 -2.71 -2.66
CA ILE A 73 -1.61 -1.95 -3.91
C ILE A 73 -2.52 -0.72 -3.86
N GLU A 74 -2.02 0.42 -4.32
CA GLU A 74 -2.74 1.69 -4.40
C GLU A 74 -2.47 2.37 -5.74
N TRP A 75 -3.50 2.81 -6.41
CA TRP A 75 -3.37 3.69 -7.57
C TRP A 75 -3.28 5.15 -7.11
N GLN A 76 -2.22 5.84 -7.49
CA GLN A 76 -2.03 7.25 -7.14
C GLN A 76 -2.65 8.18 -8.17
N HIS A 77 -2.25 8.05 -9.42
CA HIS A 77 -2.75 8.81 -10.57
C HIS A 77 -2.22 8.23 -11.88
N SER A 78 -2.74 8.74 -12.98
CA SER A 78 -2.24 8.42 -14.33
C SER A 78 -2.23 9.66 -15.22
N TYR A 79 -1.26 9.70 -16.12
CA TYR A 79 -1.19 10.69 -17.19
C TYR A 79 -1.59 10.03 -18.49
N VAL A 80 -2.62 10.59 -19.16
CA VAL A 80 -3.06 10.15 -20.48
C VAL A 80 -2.37 11.04 -21.52
N THR A 81 -1.64 10.43 -22.45
CA THR A 81 -0.99 11.10 -23.58
C THR A 81 -1.65 10.66 -24.89
N GLY A 82 -1.07 11.04 -26.04
CA GLY A 82 -1.65 10.67 -27.34
C GLY A 82 -1.88 9.16 -27.53
N ASP A 83 -0.84 8.36 -27.30
CA ASP A 83 -0.83 6.92 -27.55
C ASP A 83 -0.40 6.07 -26.35
N LYS A 84 -0.26 6.69 -25.17
CA LYS A 84 0.21 6.02 -23.96
C LYS A 84 -0.50 6.54 -22.72
N VAL A 85 -0.52 5.69 -21.70
CA VAL A 85 -0.89 6.08 -20.35
C VAL A 85 0.26 5.73 -19.41
N TYR A 86 0.70 6.69 -18.61
CA TYR A 86 1.69 6.49 -17.55
C TYR A 86 0.98 6.49 -16.21
N CYS A 87 1.04 5.37 -15.52
CA CYS A 87 0.36 5.18 -14.24
C CYS A 87 1.37 5.17 -13.09
N VAL A 88 1.04 5.82 -12.00
CA VAL A 88 1.81 5.78 -10.76
C VAL A 88 1.04 5.00 -9.71
N TYR A 89 1.67 3.95 -9.21
CA TYR A 89 1.13 3.07 -8.18
C TYR A 89 2.08 2.96 -7.00
N LYS A 90 1.52 2.71 -5.82
CA LYS A 90 2.24 2.12 -4.70
C LYS A 90 1.84 0.66 -4.58
N ALA A 91 2.81 -0.23 -4.41
CA ALA A 91 2.56 -1.66 -4.22
C ALA A 91 3.69 -2.31 -3.44
N GLN A 92 3.39 -3.39 -2.75
CA GLN A 92 4.40 -4.19 -2.05
C GLN A 92 5.31 -4.94 -3.03
N SER A 93 4.82 -5.25 -4.24
CA SER A 93 5.60 -5.94 -5.26
C SER A 93 5.16 -5.59 -6.68
N LYS A 94 6.09 -5.77 -7.63
CA LYS A 94 5.79 -5.68 -9.06
C LYS A 94 4.72 -6.68 -9.49
N ALA A 95 4.71 -7.89 -8.89
CA ALA A 95 3.75 -8.95 -9.21
C ALA A 95 2.29 -8.51 -8.96
N LEU A 96 2.02 -7.69 -7.93
CA LEU A 96 0.68 -7.15 -7.70
C LEU A 96 0.23 -6.20 -8.81
N ILE A 97 1.16 -5.45 -9.40
CA ILE A 97 0.86 -4.56 -10.52
C ILE A 97 0.59 -5.38 -11.78
N GLU A 98 1.34 -6.44 -12.01
CA GLU A 98 1.12 -7.38 -13.11
C GLU A 98 -0.24 -8.07 -12.98
N GLU A 99 -0.61 -8.48 -11.77
CA GLU A 99 -1.92 -9.07 -11.47
C GLU A 99 -3.06 -8.06 -11.69
N HIS A 100 -2.90 -6.81 -11.22
CA HIS A 100 -3.84 -5.74 -11.48
C HIS A 100 -4.06 -5.52 -12.98
N ALA A 101 -2.97 -5.45 -13.75
CA ALA A 101 -3.04 -5.27 -15.20
C ALA A 101 -3.78 -6.43 -15.88
N LYS A 102 -3.49 -7.66 -15.48
CA LYS A 102 -4.15 -8.85 -16.02
C LYS A 102 -5.63 -8.89 -15.69
N LYS A 103 -6.01 -8.65 -14.44
CA LYS A 103 -7.42 -8.66 -14.00
C LYS A 103 -8.23 -7.54 -14.63
N GLY A 104 -7.66 -6.35 -14.79
CA GLY A 104 -8.31 -5.20 -15.40
C GLY A 104 -8.30 -5.20 -16.93
N GLY A 105 -7.56 -6.11 -17.56
CA GLY A 105 -7.38 -6.12 -19.01
C GLY A 105 -6.54 -4.96 -19.53
N PHE A 106 -5.63 -4.42 -18.71
CA PHE A 106 -4.77 -3.31 -19.08
C PHE A 106 -3.43 -3.80 -19.63
N PRO A 107 -2.89 -3.18 -20.69
CA PRO A 107 -1.51 -3.43 -21.09
C PRO A 107 -0.54 -2.93 -20.00
N ALA A 108 0.59 -3.60 -19.83
CA ALA A 108 1.67 -3.20 -18.96
C ALA A 108 3.00 -3.42 -19.71
N ASN A 109 3.34 -2.46 -20.58
CA ASN A 109 4.50 -2.57 -21.46
C ASN A 109 5.80 -2.44 -20.68
N SER A 110 5.84 -1.59 -19.66
CA SER A 110 6.93 -1.55 -18.70
C SER A 110 6.41 -1.26 -17.29
N ILE A 111 7.07 -1.82 -16.29
CA ILE A 111 6.80 -1.57 -14.87
C ILE A 111 8.15 -1.32 -14.20
N ASN A 112 8.37 -0.08 -13.76
CA ASN A 112 9.65 0.35 -13.19
C ASN A 112 9.46 0.81 -11.76
N GLU A 113 10.28 0.28 -10.84
CA GLU A 113 10.34 0.75 -9.46
C GLU A 113 11.02 2.12 -9.43
N VAL A 114 10.42 3.08 -8.71
CA VAL A 114 10.98 4.42 -8.55
C VAL A 114 12.04 4.40 -7.47
N GLY A 115 13.28 4.68 -7.83
CA GLY A 115 14.38 4.78 -6.88
C GLY A 115 14.42 6.14 -6.16
N SER A 116 14.09 7.21 -6.87
CA SER A 116 14.10 8.57 -6.32
C SER A 116 13.11 9.48 -7.05
N LEU A 117 12.55 10.42 -6.32
CA LEU A 117 11.75 11.51 -6.87
C LEU A 117 12.55 12.80 -6.76
N ILE A 118 12.69 13.50 -7.86
CA ILE A 118 13.28 14.84 -7.90
C ILE A 118 12.23 15.88 -8.29
N SER A 119 12.36 17.07 -7.74
CA SER A 119 11.48 18.22 -8.01
C SER A 119 12.27 19.51 -7.84
N PRO A 120 11.71 20.69 -8.15
CA PRO A 120 12.37 21.97 -7.84
C PRO A 120 12.81 22.09 -6.39
N ALA A 121 12.09 21.49 -5.44
CA ALA A 121 12.48 21.47 -4.04
C ALA A 121 13.78 20.69 -3.77
N THR A 122 14.15 19.76 -4.63
CA THR A 122 15.41 19.01 -4.52
C THR A 122 16.63 19.91 -4.76
N ALA A 123 16.47 21.00 -5.51
CA ALA A 123 17.56 21.92 -5.84
C ALA A 123 17.97 22.84 -4.68
N VAL A 124 17.18 22.91 -3.61
CA VAL A 124 17.39 23.83 -2.47
C VAL A 124 17.66 23.10 -1.14
N GLN A 125 17.96 21.80 -1.19
CA GLN A 125 18.35 20.97 -0.03
C GLN A 125 19.84 21.06 0.26
#